data_d591e38e85ab3f923c2478df21623435
#
_entry.id   d591e38e85ab3f923c2478df21623435
#
_cell.length_a   1.000
_cell.length_b   1.000
_cell.length_c   1.000
_cell.angle_alpha   90.00
_cell.angle_beta   90.00
_cell.angle_gamma   90.00
#
_symmetry.space_group_name_H-M   'P 1'
#
loop_
_entity.id
_entity.type
_entity.pdbx_description
1 polymer ?
#
loop_
_entity_poly.entity_id
_entity_poly.type
_entity_poly.pdbx_seq_one_letter_code
_entity_poly.pdbx_strand_id
1 'polypeptide(L)'
;GKNTIGLQTTIGDAGDTRIEFTGTLKTAQVFTLNDDALAQVSVTQGTIENHQWRLPAGTKAASLTANMTLASNPWHAPTSAFDNRVQPVKIIASKANMPAGYSIESYYPPKDNFGREQLFEALGIAVAKDGTIVVATRTAGIWRIVKGEWKLFAEGTFDSLGVQIEDDKGLQIVVGQKAELTRIKDTNGDGIADSYQTLFDAHSYHGNYHAYMHGPVRGGDGAYYININLADGNDGSTYKANGAYMGSTGGFSGWTFRVKPNGHYEPWAYGLRSPAGLGVSRDGRVWYSENQGEYVGTSKIFVLKKGGFYGHPASLVDLPGMTPDSPEIAWDKVADKREWPVILIPYGIVANSPGSLVWDTTKGKFGAFRNQMFIGDQTQSNLMRVTTETVNGKEQGALYPFISGLESGVMRPVFLPDGSLLIGQTGRGWQAKGGHVASMQRIVWDGKTIEPALQSMSATHNGFTLQLTAPLNADINAEKLNSLITLDSWVYRDAADYGSDELGKAMERITNISISKDRKQITISLAELEHPSVHPQQTARIYHVLLNNQQLFSEAAPMQMHAYYTLYKFAK
;
A
#
# COMPACT_ATOMS: atom_id res chain seq x y z
N GLY A 1 31.45 -43.13 -19.08
CA GLY A 1 30.34 -42.33 -19.52
C GLY A 1 29.20 -42.41 -18.50
N LYS A 2 28.84 -41.28 -17.88
CA LYS A 2 27.68 -41.19 -16.99
C LYS A 2 26.42 -41.31 -17.89
N ASN A 3 25.59 -42.31 -17.66
CA ASN A 3 24.28 -42.38 -18.30
C ASN A 3 23.37 -41.38 -17.62
N THR A 4 22.94 -40.37 -18.35
CA THR A 4 21.90 -39.45 -17.89
C THR A 4 20.55 -40.08 -18.22
N ILE A 5 19.77 -40.41 -17.21
CA ILE A 5 18.38 -40.85 -17.32
C ILE A 5 17.53 -39.57 -17.20
N GLY A 6 16.74 -39.26 -18.21
CA GLY A 6 15.75 -38.17 -18.13
C GLY A 6 14.46 -38.74 -17.56
N LEU A 7 14.01 -38.19 -16.44
CA LEU A 7 12.64 -38.36 -15.94
C LEU A 7 11.90 -37.02 -16.15
N GLN A 8 10.78 -37.09 -16.85
CA GLN A 8 9.90 -35.92 -17.02
C GLN A 8 8.55 -36.23 -16.39
N THR A 9 8.09 -35.36 -15.53
CA THR A 9 6.75 -35.44 -14.95
C THR A 9 5.87 -34.38 -15.61
N THR A 10 4.73 -34.78 -16.12
CA THR A 10 3.73 -33.89 -16.71
C THR A 10 2.41 -34.11 -15.99
N ILE A 11 1.71 -33.01 -15.63
CA ILE A 11 0.37 -33.05 -15.05
C ILE A 11 -0.58 -32.60 -16.17
N GLY A 12 -1.53 -33.44 -16.53
CA GLY A 12 -2.53 -33.13 -17.53
C GLY A 12 -3.70 -32.30 -16.97
N ASP A 13 -4.47 -31.68 -17.86
CA ASP A 13 -5.62 -30.83 -17.51
C ASP A 13 -6.74 -31.56 -16.75
N ALA A 14 -6.78 -32.89 -16.84
CA ALA A 14 -7.72 -33.75 -16.12
C ALA A 14 -7.19 -34.25 -14.75
N GLY A 15 -6.02 -33.74 -14.32
CA GLY A 15 -5.38 -34.16 -13.07
C GLY A 15 -4.62 -35.49 -13.17
N ASP A 16 -4.47 -36.05 -14.37
CA ASP A 16 -3.61 -37.22 -14.59
C ASP A 16 -2.13 -36.80 -14.50
N THR A 17 -1.37 -37.60 -13.79
CA THR A 17 0.09 -37.41 -13.68
C THR A 17 0.78 -38.44 -14.56
N ARG A 18 1.60 -37.97 -15.49
CA ARG A 18 2.39 -38.81 -16.38
C ARG A 18 3.88 -38.66 -16.07
N ILE A 19 4.54 -39.79 -15.80
CA ILE A 19 5.99 -39.87 -15.63
C ILE A 19 6.55 -40.57 -16.88
N GLU A 20 7.40 -39.89 -17.61
CA GLU A 20 8.07 -40.41 -18.79
C GLU A 20 9.55 -40.66 -18.50
N PHE A 21 10.01 -41.82 -18.92
CA PHE A 21 11.42 -42.21 -18.91
C PHE A 21 11.94 -42.18 -20.35
N THR A 22 13.07 -41.51 -20.56
CA THR A 22 13.78 -41.48 -21.84
C THR A 22 15.23 -41.88 -21.65
N GLY A 23 15.69 -42.81 -22.46
CA GLY A 23 17.06 -43.37 -22.42
C GLY A 23 17.05 -44.89 -22.40
N THR A 24 18.21 -45.52 -22.55
CA THR A 24 18.31 -46.98 -22.47
C THR A 24 18.80 -47.42 -21.11
N LEU A 25 18.02 -48.22 -20.37
CA LEU A 25 18.40 -48.78 -19.08
C LEU A 25 19.45 -49.89 -19.29
N LYS A 26 20.64 -49.75 -18.70
CA LYS A 26 21.67 -50.79 -18.69
C LYS A 26 21.39 -51.88 -17.65
N THR A 27 20.68 -51.54 -16.59
CA THR A 27 20.27 -52.45 -15.52
C THR A 27 18.80 -52.25 -15.21
N ALA A 28 18.14 -53.27 -14.67
CA ALA A 28 16.77 -53.13 -14.19
C ALA A 28 16.64 -52.03 -13.13
N GLN A 29 15.56 -51.28 -13.17
CA GLN A 29 15.27 -50.20 -12.21
C GLN A 29 13.93 -50.47 -11.52
N VAL A 30 13.82 -50.04 -10.27
CA VAL A 30 12.60 -50.12 -9.47
C VAL A 30 12.30 -48.77 -8.90
N PHE A 31 11.10 -48.25 -9.18
CA PHE A 31 10.58 -46.97 -8.67
C PHE A 31 9.49 -47.30 -7.64
N THR A 32 9.60 -46.78 -6.44
CA THR A 32 8.58 -46.92 -5.41
C THR A 32 7.49 -45.84 -5.63
N LEU A 33 6.26 -46.23 -5.65
CA LEU A 33 5.11 -45.37 -5.78
C LEU A 33 4.54 -45.17 -4.38
N ASN A 34 4.60 -43.95 -3.88
CA ASN A 34 4.32 -43.61 -2.47
C ASN A 34 2.87 -43.21 -2.18
N ASP A 35 1.92 -43.65 -2.99
CA ASP A 35 0.55 -43.15 -2.76
C ASP A 35 -0.50 -44.27 -2.83
N ASP A 36 -1.21 -44.46 -1.74
CA ASP A 36 -2.41 -45.31 -1.65
C ASP A 36 -3.60 -44.74 -2.41
N ALA A 37 -3.52 -43.48 -2.90
CA ALA A 37 -4.58 -42.76 -3.60
C ALA A 37 -4.59 -43.00 -5.13
N LEU A 38 -3.66 -43.76 -5.69
CA LEU A 38 -3.62 -44.08 -7.12
C LEU A 38 -4.69 -45.11 -7.49
N ALA A 39 -5.89 -44.61 -7.82
CA ALA A 39 -7.03 -45.46 -8.16
C ALA A 39 -6.82 -46.28 -9.45
N GLN A 40 -6.04 -45.77 -10.41
CA GLN A 40 -5.62 -46.49 -11.61
C GLN A 40 -4.24 -46.03 -12.09
N VAL A 41 -3.35 -46.96 -12.20
CA VAL A 41 -2.01 -46.74 -12.77
C VAL A 41 -1.86 -47.62 -14.00
N SER A 42 -1.47 -47.01 -15.12
CA SER A 42 -1.11 -47.73 -16.34
C SER A 42 0.33 -47.49 -16.71
N VAL A 43 1.00 -48.49 -17.24
CA VAL A 43 2.39 -48.41 -17.70
C VAL A 43 2.52 -48.90 -19.13
N THR A 44 3.41 -48.27 -19.91
CA THR A 44 3.66 -48.70 -21.29
C THR A 44 4.68 -49.84 -21.34
N GLN A 45 5.56 -49.93 -20.35
CA GLN A 45 6.54 -51.03 -20.18
C GLN A 45 6.80 -51.30 -18.70
N GLY A 46 7.21 -52.50 -18.36
CA GLY A 46 7.46 -52.96 -17.01
C GLY A 46 6.21 -53.51 -16.32
N THR A 47 6.38 -53.86 -15.06
CA THR A 47 5.31 -54.40 -14.18
C THR A 47 5.13 -53.52 -12.96
N ILE A 48 3.91 -53.47 -12.45
CA ILE A 48 3.62 -52.84 -11.16
C ILE A 48 3.23 -53.94 -10.18
N GLU A 49 4.00 -54.06 -9.10
CA GLU A 49 3.74 -55.01 -8.01
C GLU A 49 4.10 -54.33 -6.68
N ASN A 50 3.23 -54.45 -5.68
CA ASN A 50 3.47 -53.94 -4.33
C ASN A 50 3.91 -52.45 -4.30
N HIS A 51 3.22 -51.58 -5.00
CA HIS A 51 3.58 -50.14 -5.15
C HIS A 51 4.95 -49.88 -5.78
N GLN A 52 5.49 -50.85 -6.53
CA GLN A 52 6.76 -50.71 -7.22
C GLN A 52 6.58 -50.86 -8.74
N TRP A 53 7.02 -49.85 -9.51
CA TRP A 53 7.17 -49.97 -10.95
C TRP A 53 8.55 -50.51 -11.28
N ARG A 54 8.58 -51.70 -11.88
CA ARG A 54 9.80 -52.43 -12.22
C ARG A 54 10.04 -52.36 -13.73
N LEU A 55 11.19 -51.83 -14.13
CA LEU A 55 11.60 -51.71 -15.51
C LEU A 55 12.80 -52.67 -15.74
N PRO A 56 12.74 -53.62 -16.72
CA PRO A 56 13.84 -54.50 -17.03
C PRO A 56 15.01 -53.77 -17.69
N ALA A 57 16.21 -54.37 -17.61
CA ALA A 57 17.35 -53.89 -18.39
C ALA A 57 17.01 -53.92 -19.89
N GLY A 58 17.51 -52.95 -20.64
CA GLY A 58 17.23 -52.84 -22.07
C GLY A 58 15.98 -51.96 -22.41
N THR A 59 15.19 -51.56 -21.43
CA THR A 59 14.08 -50.62 -21.64
C THR A 59 14.57 -49.30 -22.26
N LYS A 60 14.04 -48.90 -23.42
CA LYS A 60 14.48 -47.70 -24.13
C LYS A 60 13.60 -46.49 -23.84
N ALA A 61 12.30 -46.69 -23.59
CA ALA A 61 11.34 -45.67 -23.17
C ALA A 61 10.22 -46.36 -22.39
N ALA A 62 9.74 -45.73 -21.35
CA ALA A 62 8.59 -46.20 -20.60
C ALA A 62 7.83 -44.98 -20.04
N SER A 63 6.52 -45.09 -19.93
CA SER A 63 5.72 -44.12 -19.23
C SER A 63 4.79 -44.78 -18.22
N LEU A 64 4.60 -44.12 -17.11
CA LEU A 64 3.59 -44.41 -16.11
C LEU A 64 2.59 -43.27 -16.11
N THR A 65 1.32 -43.59 -16.28
CA THR A 65 0.23 -42.65 -16.15
C THR A 65 -0.60 -43.05 -14.93
N ALA A 66 -0.74 -42.15 -14.00
CA ALA A 66 -1.58 -42.31 -12.83
C ALA A 66 -2.79 -41.39 -13.02
N ASN A 67 -3.96 -41.95 -13.13
CA ASN A 67 -5.21 -41.20 -13.10
C ASN A 67 -5.55 -40.96 -11.63
N MET A 68 -5.26 -39.76 -11.15
CA MET A 68 -5.82 -39.31 -9.89
C MET A 68 -7.30 -39.04 -10.10
N THR A 69 -8.15 -40.00 -9.89
CA THR A 69 -9.49 -39.70 -9.44
C THR A 69 -9.32 -39.05 -8.08
N LEU A 70 -9.35 -37.73 -8.03
CA LEU A 70 -9.72 -37.06 -6.81
C LEU A 70 -10.97 -37.79 -6.35
N ALA A 71 -10.84 -38.62 -5.30
CA ALA A 71 -12.02 -39.17 -4.68
C ALA A 71 -12.92 -37.98 -4.44
N SER A 72 -14.09 -37.97 -5.06
CA SER A 72 -15.13 -36.98 -4.79
C SER A 72 -15.69 -37.29 -3.41
N ASN A 73 -14.83 -37.18 -2.43
CA ASN A 73 -15.26 -36.96 -1.09
C ASN A 73 -15.22 -35.44 -0.97
N PRO A 74 -16.32 -34.72 -1.27
CA PRO A 74 -16.33 -33.31 -1.02
C PRO A 74 -15.96 -33.20 0.46
N TRP A 75 -14.85 -32.52 0.74
CA TRP A 75 -14.55 -32.14 2.11
C TRP A 75 -15.73 -31.31 2.59
N HIS A 76 -16.64 -31.95 3.26
CA HIS A 76 -17.68 -31.25 3.99
C HIS A 76 -16.98 -30.73 5.22
N ALA A 77 -16.77 -29.42 5.25
CA ALA A 77 -16.46 -28.76 6.51
C ALA A 77 -17.46 -29.32 7.54
N PRO A 78 -16.99 -29.82 8.70
CA PRO A 78 -17.91 -30.31 9.70
C PRO A 78 -18.94 -29.22 9.92
N THR A 79 -20.23 -29.54 9.75
CA THR A 79 -21.36 -28.71 10.17
C THR A 79 -21.27 -28.64 11.67
N SER A 80 -20.41 -27.77 12.18
CA SER A 80 -20.21 -27.60 13.61
C SER A 80 -21.34 -26.71 14.15
N ALA A 81 -21.75 -26.96 15.37
CA ALA A 81 -22.60 -26.07 16.15
C ALA A 81 -21.97 -24.65 16.34
N PHE A 82 -20.81 -24.40 15.77
CA PHE A 82 -20.00 -23.20 15.85
C PHE A 82 -19.78 -22.54 14.47
N ASP A 83 -20.67 -22.72 13.50
CA ASP A 83 -20.56 -22.02 12.22
C ASP A 83 -20.87 -20.53 12.38
N ASN A 84 -19.84 -19.72 12.59
CA ASN A 84 -19.89 -18.26 12.69
C ASN A 84 -19.52 -17.55 11.38
N ARG A 85 -19.71 -18.20 10.25
CA ARG A 85 -19.41 -17.59 8.93
C ARG A 85 -20.31 -16.41 8.61
N VAL A 86 -21.49 -16.33 9.22
CA VAL A 86 -22.41 -15.18 9.10
C VAL A 86 -22.68 -14.59 10.47
N GLN A 87 -22.37 -13.31 10.65
CA GLN A 87 -22.50 -12.61 11.92
C GLN A 87 -23.04 -11.19 11.70
N PRO A 88 -23.86 -10.64 12.60
CA PRO A 88 -24.29 -9.24 12.48
C PRO A 88 -23.10 -8.29 12.63
N VAL A 89 -23.10 -7.22 11.82
CA VAL A 89 -22.13 -6.13 12.00
C VAL A 89 -22.55 -5.31 13.21
N LYS A 90 -21.65 -5.18 14.18
CA LYS A 90 -21.82 -4.31 15.33
C LYS A 90 -20.95 -3.07 15.17
N ILE A 91 -21.57 -1.91 15.26
CA ILE A 91 -20.90 -0.60 15.14
C ILE A 91 -21.16 0.19 16.42
N ILE A 92 -20.16 0.87 16.95
CA ILE A 92 -20.27 1.74 18.11
C ILE A 92 -19.67 3.11 17.82
N ALA A 93 -20.22 4.15 18.47
CA ALA A 93 -19.59 5.47 18.45
C ALA A 93 -18.20 5.42 19.08
N SER A 94 -17.26 6.11 18.47
CA SER A 94 -15.87 6.25 18.91
C SER A 94 -15.51 7.72 19.06
N LYS A 95 -14.25 8.01 19.43
CA LYS A 95 -13.73 9.37 19.61
C LYS A 95 -12.38 9.53 18.95
N ALA A 96 -12.16 10.70 18.37
CA ALA A 96 -10.89 11.15 17.84
C ALA A 96 -10.84 12.68 17.88
N ASN A 97 -9.66 13.27 17.69
CA ASN A 97 -9.51 14.71 17.48
C ASN A 97 -9.81 15.00 16.02
N MET A 98 -10.96 15.55 15.73
CA MET A 98 -11.44 15.82 14.37
C MET A 98 -12.18 17.16 14.27
N PRO A 99 -12.27 17.72 13.04
CA PRO A 99 -12.99 18.97 12.81
C PRO A 99 -14.46 18.86 13.18
N ALA A 100 -15.08 19.98 13.51
CA ALA A 100 -16.51 20.06 13.75
C ALA A 100 -17.32 19.55 12.54
N GLY A 101 -18.44 18.89 12.81
CA GLY A 101 -19.28 18.26 11.79
C GLY A 101 -18.88 16.83 11.41
N TYR A 102 -17.75 16.35 11.88
CA TYR A 102 -17.37 14.94 11.70
C TYR A 102 -17.67 14.11 12.94
N SER A 103 -18.04 12.87 12.71
CA SER A 103 -18.18 11.84 13.73
C SER A 103 -17.44 10.58 13.31
N ILE A 104 -17.11 9.72 14.28
CA ILE A 104 -16.40 8.48 14.03
C ILE A 104 -17.07 7.33 14.77
N GLU A 105 -17.09 6.18 14.14
CA GLU A 105 -17.62 4.94 14.66
C GLU A 105 -16.68 3.77 14.37
N SER A 106 -16.65 2.78 15.26
CA SER A 106 -15.79 1.61 15.16
C SER A 106 -16.61 0.37 14.87
N TYR A 107 -16.12 -0.42 13.92
CA TYR A 107 -16.68 -1.72 13.57
C TYR A 107 -16.09 -2.79 14.47
N TYR A 108 -16.94 -3.55 15.15
CA TYR A 108 -16.48 -4.74 15.84
C TYR A 108 -16.11 -5.83 14.83
N PRO A 109 -14.91 -6.43 14.98
CA PRO A 109 -14.52 -7.55 14.13
C PRO A 109 -15.47 -8.72 14.30
N PRO A 110 -15.68 -9.52 13.25
CA PRO A 110 -16.35 -10.80 13.40
C PRO A 110 -15.49 -11.75 14.25
N LYS A 111 -16.11 -12.67 14.94
CA LYS A 111 -15.42 -13.78 15.58
C LYS A 111 -14.96 -14.78 14.52
N ASP A 112 -13.97 -15.61 14.86
CA ASP A 112 -13.57 -16.70 13.97
C ASP A 112 -14.69 -17.75 13.84
N ASN A 113 -14.47 -18.74 12.98
CA ASN A 113 -15.45 -19.79 12.70
C ASN A 113 -15.81 -20.64 13.94
N PHE A 114 -15.02 -20.57 15.00
CA PHE A 114 -15.25 -21.25 16.27
C PHE A 114 -15.83 -20.33 17.36
N GLY A 115 -16.17 -19.10 17.04
CA GLY A 115 -16.74 -18.13 17.98
C GLY A 115 -15.72 -17.41 18.85
N ARG A 116 -14.42 -17.48 18.53
CA ARG A 116 -13.33 -16.85 19.28
C ARG A 116 -13.01 -15.46 18.73
N GLU A 117 -12.54 -14.58 19.59
CA GLU A 117 -11.99 -13.30 19.17
C GLU A 117 -10.75 -13.54 18.28
N GLN A 118 -10.60 -12.72 17.24
CA GLN A 118 -9.50 -12.85 16.29
C GLN A 118 -8.79 -11.50 16.05
N LEU A 119 -7.53 -11.56 15.67
CA LEU A 119 -6.77 -10.38 15.28
C LEU A 119 -7.20 -9.95 13.87
N PHE A 120 -8.01 -8.89 13.81
CA PHE A 120 -8.66 -8.43 12.59
C PHE A 120 -8.00 -7.17 12.05
N GLU A 121 -6.86 -7.33 11.38
CA GLU A 121 -6.14 -6.22 10.73
C GLU A 121 -6.68 -6.03 9.32
N ALA A 122 -7.61 -5.10 9.14
CA ALA A 122 -8.28 -4.79 7.87
C ALA A 122 -7.33 -4.04 6.92
N LEU A 123 -6.46 -4.74 6.22
CA LEU A 123 -5.41 -4.15 5.36
C LEU A 123 -5.67 -4.26 3.86
N GLY A 124 -6.81 -4.80 3.47
CA GLY A 124 -7.38 -4.67 2.13
C GLY A 124 -8.86 -4.34 2.25
N ILE A 125 -9.29 -3.20 1.74
CA ILE A 125 -10.71 -2.80 1.74
C ILE A 125 -11.10 -2.37 0.34
N ALA A 126 -12.20 -2.91 -0.18
CA ALA A 126 -12.79 -2.50 -1.44
C ALA A 126 -14.32 -2.52 -1.37
N VAL A 127 -14.98 -1.73 -2.20
CA VAL A 127 -16.43 -1.62 -2.23
C VAL A 127 -16.96 -2.04 -3.60
N ALA A 128 -17.85 -3.02 -3.63
CA ALA A 128 -18.52 -3.48 -4.84
C ALA A 128 -19.62 -2.50 -5.29
N LYS A 129 -20.08 -2.63 -6.53
CA LYS A 129 -21.13 -1.75 -7.08
C LYS A 129 -22.47 -1.86 -6.35
N ASP A 130 -22.77 -3.02 -5.79
CA ASP A 130 -23.97 -3.25 -5.00
C ASP A 130 -23.89 -2.73 -3.55
N GLY A 131 -22.75 -2.13 -3.17
CA GLY A 131 -22.48 -1.62 -1.84
C GLY A 131 -21.85 -2.63 -0.88
N THR A 132 -21.62 -3.87 -1.29
CA THR A 132 -20.88 -4.86 -0.50
C THR A 132 -19.47 -4.36 -0.23
N ILE A 133 -19.02 -4.42 1.03
CA ILE A 133 -17.65 -4.08 1.43
C ILE A 133 -16.88 -5.39 1.57
N VAL A 134 -15.77 -5.52 0.85
CA VAL A 134 -14.83 -6.64 0.98
C VAL A 134 -13.67 -6.19 1.86
N VAL A 135 -13.37 -7.00 2.87
CA VAL A 135 -12.29 -6.75 3.84
C VAL A 135 -11.33 -7.92 3.84
N ALA A 136 -10.14 -7.73 3.31
CA ALA A 136 -9.04 -8.67 3.42
C ALA A 136 -8.19 -8.33 4.65
N THR A 137 -7.88 -9.35 5.45
CA THR A 137 -7.10 -9.19 6.68
C THR A 137 -5.75 -9.89 6.58
N ARG A 138 -4.82 -9.54 7.45
CA ARG A 138 -3.51 -10.21 7.46
C ARG A 138 -3.62 -11.69 7.79
N THR A 139 -4.45 -12.05 8.79
CA THR A 139 -4.49 -13.42 9.34
C THR A 139 -5.88 -13.94 9.65
N ALA A 140 -6.93 -13.12 9.51
CA ALA A 140 -8.31 -13.48 9.89
C ALA A 140 -9.20 -13.79 8.67
N GLY A 141 -8.61 -14.15 7.53
CA GLY A 141 -9.35 -14.44 6.30
C GLY A 141 -9.85 -13.19 5.57
N ILE A 142 -10.74 -13.40 4.63
CA ILE A 142 -11.39 -12.36 3.83
C ILE A 142 -12.88 -12.38 4.10
N TRP A 143 -13.41 -11.24 4.49
CA TRP A 143 -14.80 -11.07 4.88
C TRP A 143 -15.53 -10.13 3.94
N ARG A 144 -16.82 -10.30 3.82
CA ARG A 144 -17.72 -9.40 3.10
C ARG A 144 -18.76 -8.84 4.07
N ILE A 145 -19.02 -7.54 4.02
CA ILE A 145 -20.17 -6.94 4.69
C ILE A 145 -21.28 -6.82 3.66
N VAL A 146 -22.33 -7.60 3.85
CA VAL A 146 -23.50 -7.67 2.97
C VAL A 146 -24.75 -7.37 3.78
N LYS A 147 -25.44 -6.26 3.51
CA LYS A 147 -26.71 -5.88 4.21
C LYS A 147 -26.60 -5.90 5.73
N GLY A 148 -25.50 -5.41 6.29
CA GLY A 148 -25.27 -5.35 7.73
C GLY A 148 -24.82 -6.66 8.39
N GLU A 149 -24.41 -7.63 7.61
CA GLU A 149 -23.84 -8.90 8.08
C GLU A 149 -22.40 -9.08 7.60
N TRP A 150 -21.53 -9.52 8.49
CA TRP A 150 -20.26 -10.12 8.16
C TRP A 150 -20.46 -11.50 7.56
N LYS A 151 -19.87 -11.77 6.40
CA LYS A 151 -19.85 -13.08 5.75
C LYS A 151 -18.41 -13.47 5.45
N LEU A 152 -17.95 -14.57 6.02
CA LEU A 152 -16.64 -15.12 5.71
C LEU A 152 -16.65 -15.62 4.28
N PHE A 153 -15.78 -15.02 3.45
CA PHE A 153 -15.71 -15.30 2.03
C PHE A 153 -14.59 -16.27 1.68
N ALA A 154 -13.39 -16.05 2.24
CA ALA A 154 -12.22 -16.88 1.93
C ALA A 154 -11.30 -17.01 3.14
N GLU A 155 -10.65 -18.16 3.25
CA GLU A 155 -9.61 -18.47 4.25
C GLU A 155 -8.32 -18.92 3.55
N GLY A 156 -7.25 -19.12 4.31
CA GLY A 156 -5.98 -19.63 3.80
C GLY A 156 -5.09 -18.58 3.12
N THR A 157 -5.45 -17.31 3.17
CA THR A 157 -4.59 -16.22 2.70
C THR A 157 -3.55 -15.83 3.74
N PHE A 158 -2.40 -15.33 3.29
CA PHE A 158 -1.27 -14.98 4.15
C PHE A 158 -0.81 -13.54 3.96
N ASP A 159 -0.87 -12.74 5.04
CA ASP A 159 -0.49 -11.33 5.05
C ASP A 159 -1.14 -10.54 3.90
N SER A 160 -2.48 -10.61 3.78
CA SER A 160 -3.21 -9.89 2.73
C SER A 160 -3.20 -8.39 3.01
N LEU A 161 -2.51 -7.60 2.15
CA LEU A 161 -2.30 -6.17 2.34
C LEU A 161 -3.01 -5.29 1.32
N GLY A 162 -3.93 -5.85 0.56
CA GLY A 162 -4.78 -5.11 -0.38
C GLY A 162 -5.74 -6.03 -1.10
N VAL A 163 -6.84 -5.47 -1.60
CA VAL A 163 -7.86 -6.19 -2.37
C VAL A 163 -8.43 -5.31 -3.47
N GLN A 164 -8.72 -5.91 -4.62
CA GLN A 164 -9.48 -5.32 -5.72
C GLN A 164 -10.65 -6.22 -6.09
N ILE A 165 -11.79 -5.63 -6.44
CA ILE A 165 -12.99 -6.37 -6.85
C ILE A 165 -13.04 -6.39 -8.38
N GLU A 166 -13.32 -7.55 -8.97
CA GLU A 166 -13.46 -7.73 -10.42
C GLU A 166 -14.90 -7.89 -10.90
N ASP A 167 -15.85 -8.10 -9.98
CA ASP A 167 -17.28 -8.23 -10.25
C ASP A 167 -18.13 -7.16 -9.55
N ASP A 168 -19.44 -7.22 -9.69
CA ASP A 168 -20.35 -6.21 -9.11
C ASP A 168 -20.72 -6.50 -7.64
N LYS A 169 -20.37 -7.67 -7.10
CA LYS A 169 -20.84 -8.18 -5.80
C LYS A 169 -19.72 -8.53 -4.81
N GLY A 170 -18.44 -8.45 -5.22
CA GLY A 170 -17.29 -8.87 -4.41
C GLY A 170 -17.20 -10.38 -4.21
N LEU A 171 -17.61 -11.16 -5.22
CA LEU A 171 -17.49 -12.62 -5.29
C LEU A 171 -16.32 -13.06 -6.20
N GLN A 172 -15.74 -12.12 -6.93
CA GLN A 172 -14.49 -12.29 -7.64
C GLN A 172 -13.56 -11.14 -7.27
N ILE A 173 -12.44 -11.47 -6.65
CA ILE A 173 -11.49 -10.49 -6.11
C ILE A 173 -10.06 -10.84 -6.47
N VAL A 174 -9.18 -9.84 -6.41
CA VAL A 174 -7.72 -10.03 -6.52
C VAL A 174 -7.09 -9.50 -5.24
N VAL A 175 -6.29 -10.33 -4.59
CA VAL A 175 -5.69 -10.07 -3.28
C VAL A 175 -4.18 -10.12 -3.39
N GLY A 176 -3.50 -9.09 -2.87
CA GLY A 176 -2.05 -9.10 -2.70
C GLY A 176 -1.70 -9.78 -1.38
N GLN A 177 -1.04 -10.92 -1.47
CA GLN A 177 -0.51 -11.69 -0.34
C GLN A 177 1.02 -11.55 -0.30
N LYS A 178 1.64 -11.90 0.80
CA LYS A 178 3.11 -11.80 0.91
C LYS A 178 3.85 -12.61 -0.16
N ALA A 179 3.31 -13.75 -0.57
CA ALA A 179 3.94 -14.66 -1.52
C ALA A 179 3.50 -14.42 -2.97
N GLU A 180 2.28 -13.91 -3.20
CA GLU A 180 1.70 -13.85 -4.55
C GLU A 180 0.54 -12.85 -4.67
N LEU A 181 0.20 -12.51 -5.90
CA LEU A 181 -1.07 -11.88 -6.26
C LEU A 181 -2.06 -12.97 -6.68
N THR A 182 -3.13 -13.14 -5.92
CA THR A 182 -4.09 -14.25 -6.10
C THR A 182 -5.45 -13.73 -6.52
N ARG A 183 -6.04 -14.32 -7.56
CA ARG A 183 -7.47 -14.18 -7.85
C ARG A 183 -8.25 -15.23 -7.10
N ILE A 184 -9.28 -14.80 -6.37
CA ILE A 184 -10.13 -15.64 -5.54
C ILE A 184 -11.58 -15.47 -6.00
N LYS A 185 -12.29 -16.58 -6.19
CA LYS A 185 -13.65 -16.58 -6.72
C LYS A 185 -14.57 -17.53 -5.95
N ASP A 186 -15.84 -17.16 -5.90
CA ASP A 186 -16.97 -18.06 -5.73
C ASP A 186 -17.48 -18.45 -7.12
N THR A 187 -17.34 -19.72 -7.49
CA THR A 187 -17.77 -20.22 -8.83
C THR A 187 -19.12 -20.92 -8.79
N ASN A 188 -19.58 -21.35 -7.61
CA ASN A 188 -20.83 -22.08 -7.44
C ASN A 188 -21.99 -21.20 -6.95
N GLY A 189 -21.71 -19.96 -6.48
CA GLY A 189 -22.70 -18.97 -6.08
C GLY A 189 -23.20 -19.10 -4.64
N ASP A 190 -22.51 -19.85 -3.77
CA ASP A 190 -22.90 -20.04 -2.37
C ASP A 190 -22.41 -18.92 -1.43
N GLY A 191 -21.60 -18.00 -1.94
CA GLY A 191 -21.05 -16.87 -1.18
C GLY A 191 -19.71 -17.15 -0.53
N ILE A 192 -19.13 -18.33 -0.72
CA ILE A 192 -17.83 -18.79 -0.23
C ILE A 192 -16.90 -19.02 -1.42
N ALA A 193 -15.66 -18.63 -1.30
CA ALA A 193 -14.67 -18.82 -2.36
C ALA A 193 -14.26 -20.29 -2.47
N ASP A 194 -14.29 -20.81 -3.69
CA ASP A 194 -13.94 -22.19 -4.04
C ASP A 194 -12.83 -22.27 -5.12
N SER A 195 -12.36 -21.12 -5.64
CA SER A 195 -11.31 -21.06 -6.65
C SER A 195 -10.25 -20.04 -6.29
N TYR A 196 -8.99 -20.47 -6.32
CA TYR A 196 -7.80 -19.66 -6.06
C TYR A 196 -6.84 -19.80 -7.22
N GLN A 197 -6.51 -18.69 -7.88
CA GLN A 197 -5.63 -18.66 -9.05
C GLN A 197 -4.49 -17.67 -8.82
N THR A 198 -3.25 -18.13 -8.86
CA THR A 198 -2.08 -17.27 -8.86
C THR A 198 -2.05 -16.43 -10.15
N LEU A 199 -1.97 -15.11 -10.02
CA LEU A 199 -1.77 -14.17 -11.13
C LEU A 199 -0.30 -13.75 -11.26
N PHE A 200 0.43 -13.71 -10.14
CA PHE A 200 1.83 -13.28 -10.10
C PHE A 200 2.51 -13.83 -8.85
N ASP A 201 3.66 -14.46 -9.05
CA ASP A 201 4.54 -15.01 -8.02
C ASP A 201 6.04 -14.87 -8.40
N ALA A 202 6.34 -13.99 -9.36
CA ALA A 202 7.69 -13.90 -9.95
C ALA A 202 8.71 -13.16 -9.07
N HIS A 203 8.33 -12.72 -7.86
CA HIS A 203 9.29 -12.21 -6.88
C HIS A 203 9.76 -13.32 -5.95
N SER A 204 10.96 -13.15 -5.37
CA SER A 204 11.42 -14.10 -4.36
C SER A 204 10.60 -13.96 -3.08
N TYR A 205 9.85 -15.01 -2.74
CA TYR A 205 9.28 -15.10 -1.39
C TYR A 205 10.42 -15.28 -0.38
N HIS A 206 10.38 -14.48 0.65
CA HIS A 206 11.35 -14.54 1.75
C HIS A 206 10.62 -14.47 3.10
N GLY A 207 11.04 -15.33 4.04
CA GLY A 207 10.48 -15.35 5.40
C GLY A 207 10.80 -14.10 6.24
N ASN A 208 11.58 -13.17 5.69
CA ASN A 208 11.91 -11.93 6.36
C ASN A 208 10.67 -11.14 6.73
N TYR A 209 10.63 -10.65 7.98
CA TYR A 209 9.49 -9.93 8.52
C TYR A 209 9.08 -8.72 7.67
N HIS A 210 10.03 -7.96 7.15
CA HIS A 210 9.77 -6.70 6.44
C HIS A 210 9.54 -6.86 4.92
N ALA A 211 9.76 -8.03 4.35
CA ALA A 211 9.55 -8.29 2.93
C ALA A 211 8.05 -8.45 2.60
N TYR A 212 7.31 -7.33 2.62
CA TYR A 212 5.90 -7.29 2.31
C TYR A 212 5.64 -7.06 0.82
N MET A 213 4.47 -7.54 0.34
CA MET A 213 3.85 -7.11 -0.90
C MET A 213 2.66 -6.22 -0.57
N HIS A 214 2.66 -4.96 -1.02
CA HIS A 214 1.56 -4.02 -0.87
C HIS A 214 0.77 -3.84 -2.17
N GLY A 215 -0.51 -3.59 -2.04
CA GLY A 215 -1.46 -3.56 -3.15
C GLY A 215 -2.28 -4.86 -3.21
N PRO A 216 -3.01 -5.10 -4.32
CA PRO A 216 -2.97 -4.35 -5.56
C PRO A 216 -3.80 -3.06 -5.53
N VAL A 217 -3.45 -2.12 -6.42
CA VAL A 217 -4.37 -1.08 -6.90
C VAL A 217 -4.55 -1.23 -8.40
N ARG A 218 -5.70 -0.83 -8.94
CA ARG A 218 -5.98 -0.94 -10.37
C ARG A 218 -5.75 0.40 -11.05
N GLY A 219 -4.69 0.50 -11.85
CA GLY A 219 -4.36 1.70 -12.61
C GLY A 219 -5.38 2.06 -13.69
N GLY A 220 -5.30 3.27 -14.24
CA GLY A 220 -6.18 3.74 -15.31
C GLY A 220 -6.08 2.93 -16.61
N ASP A 221 -5.01 2.17 -16.78
CA ASP A 221 -4.80 1.21 -17.88
C ASP A 221 -5.43 -0.17 -17.62
N GLY A 222 -6.11 -0.35 -16.47
CA GLY A 222 -6.77 -1.57 -16.06
C GLY A 222 -5.88 -2.66 -15.50
N ALA A 223 -4.56 -2.46 -15.43
CA ALA A 223 -3.62 -3.40 -14.79
C ALA A 223 -3.58 -3.21 -13.26
N TYR A 224 -3.13 -4.24 -12.58
CA TYR A 224 -2.82 -4.21 -11.15
C TYR A 224 -1.38 -3.75 -10.92
N TYR A 225 -1.19 -2.92 -9.90
CA TYR A 225 0.11 -2.47 -9.45
C TYR A 225 0.34 -2.93 -8.02
N ILE A 226 1.49 -3.53 -7.79
CA ILE A 226 1.94 -4.02 -6.49
C ILE A 226 3.36 -3.54 -6.20
N ASN A 227 3.64 -3.25 -4.94
CA ASN A 227 4.97 -2.87 -4.48
C ASN A 227 5.53 -3.96 -3.57
N ILE A 228 6.81 -4.28 -3.75
CA ILE A 228 7.55 -5.23 -2.91
C ILE A 228 8.55 -4.44 -2.07
N ASN A 229 8.53 -4.63 -0.76
CA ASN A 229 9.46 -3.99 0.16
C ASN A 229 10.87 -4.55 0.02
N LEU A 230 11.86 -3.77 0.46
CA LEU A 230 13.15 -4.31 0.87
C LEU A 230 12.99 -5.15 2.14
N ALA A 231 13.93 -6.05 2.35
CA ALA A 231 13.99 -6.89 3.52
C ALA A 231 14.69 -6.20 4.70
N ASP A 232 14.33 -6.61 5.92
CA ASP A 232 15.05 -6.24 7.15
C ASP A 232 16.48 -6.79 7.09
N GLY A 233 17.45 -5.95 7.39
CA GLY A 233 18.85 -6.29 7.27
C GLY A 233 19.45 -7.16 8.36
N ASN A 234 18.66 -7.64 9.32
CA ASN A 234 19.13 -8.63 10.31
C ASN A 234 19.29 -10.04 9.70
N ASP A 235 18.80 -10.24 8.49
CA ASP A 235 18.98 -11.45 7.72
C ASP A 235 20.33 -11.40 6.97
N GLY A 236 21.22 -12.32 7.25
CA GLY A 236 22.55 -12.40 6.63
C GLY A 236 22.54 -12.65 5.12
N SER A 237 21.40 -13.05 4.52
CA SER A 237 21.24 -13.23 3.07
C SER A 237 20.93 -11.92 2.32
N THR A 238 20.73 -10.81 3.03
CA THR A 238 20.29 -9.55 2.48
C THR A 238 21.48 -8.72 1.96
N TYR A 239 21.46 -8.36 0.68
CA TYR A 239 22.38 -7.36 0.14
C TYR A 239 22.03 -5.97 0.66
N LYS A 240 23.00 -5.31 1.27
CA LYS A 240 22.86 -3.96 1.86
C LYS A 240 23.74 -2.97 1.10
N ALA A 241 23.12 -2.01 0.46
CA ALA A 241 23.86 -0.94 -0.21
C ALA A 241 24.62 -0.08 0.83
N ASN A 242 25.95 0.00 0.73
CA ASN A 242 26.81 0.81 1.60
C ASN A 242 26.57 0.61 3.11
N GLY A 243 26.22 -0.60 3.54
CA GLY A 243 25.97 -0.89 4.95
C GLY A 243 24.61 -0.41 5.48
N ALA A 244 23.67 -0.02 4.61
CA ALA A 244 22.31 0.31 5.01
C ALA A 244 21.63 -0.84 5.74
N TYR A 245 20.67 -0.53 6.64
CA TYR A 245 19.96 -1.54 7.42
C TYR A 245 19.04 -2.41 6.54
N MET A 246 18.24 -1.77 5.67
CA MET A 246 17.37 -2.47 4.72
C MET A 246 18.14 -2.87 3.47
N GLY A 247 17.77 -4.00 2.88
CA GLY A 247 18.45 -4.51 1.72
C GLY A 247 17.59 -5.40 0.81
N SER A 248 18.18 -5.87 -0.29
CA SER A 248 17.56 -6.82 -1.21
C SER A 248 17.96 -8.25 -0.86
N THR A 249 16.98 -9.15 -0.88
CA THR A 249 17.21 -10.62 -0.83
C THR A 249 17.39 -11.20 -2.24
N GLY A 250 17.44 -10.37 -3.27
CA GLY A 250 17.28 -10.75 -4.66
C GLY A 250 15.80 -10.91 -5.04
N GLY A 251 15.53 -11.23 -6.29
CA GLY A 251 14.18 -11.49 -6.76
C GLY A 251 13.23 -10.31 -6.64
N PHE A 252 13.74 -9.12 -7.01
CA PHE A 252 12.98 -7.89 -7.13
C PHE A 252 12.52 -7.25 -5.81
N SER A 253 13.29 -7.36 -4.74
CA SER A 253 13.07 -6.56 -3.53
C SER A 253 13.21 -5.06 -3.83
N GLY A 254 12.26 -4.25 -3.37
CA GLY A 254 12.22 -2.80 -3.64
C GLY A 254 11.74 -2.45 -5.04
N TRP A 255 10.89 -3.28 -5.64
CA TRP A 255 10.33 -3.09 -6.99
C TRP A 255 8.81 -2.92 -6.99
N THR A 256 8.31 -2.26 -8.04
CA THR A 256 6.90 -2.27 -8.42
C THR A 256 6.71 -3.19 -9.62
N PHE A 257 5.64 -4.00 -9.59
CA PHE A 257 5.18 -4.75 -10.75
C PHE A 257 3.85 -4.23 -11.25
N ARG A 258 3.70 -4.28 -12.57
CA ARG A 258 2.46 -4.10 -13.30
C ARG A 258 1.98 -5.46 -13.79
N VAL A 259 0.82 -5.91 -13.33
CA VAL A 259 0.23 -7.23 -13.63
C VAL A 259 -1.10 -7.05 -14.34
N LYS A 260 -1.24 -7.58 -15.55
CA LYS A 260 -2.52 -7.57 -16.28
C LYS A 260 -3.50 -8.57 -15.67
N PRO A 261 -4.82 -8.39 -15.87
CA PRO A 261 -5.83 -9.34 -15.38
C PRO A 261 -5.66 -10.79 -15.85
N ASN A 262 -4.93 -11.02 -16.94
CA ASN A 262 -4.60 -12.36 -17.46
C ASN A 262 -3.31 -12.96 -16.87
N GLY A 263 -2.69 -12.30 -15.88
CA GLY A 263 -1.45 -12.76 -15.24
C GLY A 263 -0.16 -12.33 -15.97
N HIS A 264 -0.24 -11.71 -17.15
CA HIS A 264 0.97 -11.16 -17.78
C HIS A 264 1.51 -10.00 -16.96
N TYR A 265 2.77 -10.07 -16.56
CA TYR A 265 3.40 -9.06 -15.71
C TYR A 265 4.65 -8.46 -16.34
N GLU A 266 5.01 -7.29 -15.86
CA GLU A 266 6.28 -6.62 -16.16
C GLU A 266 6.82 -5.88 -14.93
N PRO A 267 8.13 -5.90 -14.68
CA PRO A 267 8.77 -4.98 -13.74
C PRO A 267 8.51 -3.54 -14.20
N TRP A 268 8.07 -2.69 -13.26
CA TRP A 268 7.60 -1.34 -13.63
C TRP A 268 8.52 -0.24 -13.14
N ALA A 269 8.94 -0.30 -11.87
CA ALA A 269 9.77 0.69 -11.22
C ALA A 269 10.61 0.04 -10.12
N TYR A 270 11.64 0.74 -9.67
CA TYR A 270 12.59 0.21 -8.68
C TYR A 270 13.17 1.31 -7.79
N GLY A 271 13.91 0.94 -6.77
CA GLY A 271 14.47 1.90 -5.81
C GLY A 271 13.54 2.21 -4.64
N LEU A 272 12.50 1.40 -4.43
CA LEU A 272 11.60 1.53 -3.31
C LEU A 272 12.24 0.90 -2.07
N ARG A 273 11.98 1.48 -0.88
CA ARG A 273 12.47 0.94 0.39
C ARG A 273 11.37 0.21 1.17
N SER A 274 10.37 0.97 1.60
CA SER A 274 9.23 0.48 2.39
C SER A 274 7.94 1.16 1.90
N PRO A 275 7.51 0.85 0.68
CA PRO A 275 6.42 1.52 -0.02
C PRO A 275 5.05 1.01 0.45
N ALA A 276 4.64 1.35 1.69
CA ALA A 276 3.47 0.76 2.34
C ALA A 276 2.12 1.18 1.76
N GLY A 277 2.06 2.32 1.07
CA GLY A 277 0.81 2.86 0.53
C GLY A 277 0.78 2.95 -0.98
N LEU A 278 -0.33 2.55 -1.58
CA LEU A 278 -0.65 2.72 -2.99
C LEU A 278 -1.99 3.44 -3.13
N GLY A 279 -2.16 4.17 -4.22
CA GLY A 279 -3.42 4.80 -4.59
C GLY A 279 -3.46 5.16 -6.07
N VAL A 280 -4.66 5.43 -6.60
CA VAL A 280 -4.85 5.80 -7.99
C VAL A 280 -5.59 7.13 -8.06
N SER A 281 -4.99 8.12 -8.72
CA SER A 281 -5.59 9.42 -8.93
C SER A 281 -6.71 9.38 -9.98
N ARG A 282 -7.49 10.45 -10.06
CA ARG A 282 -8.65 10.53 -10.97
C ARG A 282 -8.28 10.43 -12.45
N ASP A 283 -7.06 10.80 -12.81
CA ASP A 283 -6.50 10.66 -14.17
C ASP A 283 -5.91 9.27 -14.43
N GLY A 284 -6.04 8.34 -13.47
CA GLY A 284 -5.62 6.95 -13.61
C GLY A 284 -4.15 6.68 -13.31
N ARG A 285 -3.37 7.70 -12.91
CA ARG A 285 -1.98 7.50 -12.51
C ARG A 285 -1.88 6.79 -11.15
N VAL A 286 -0.89 5.92 -11.03
CA VAL A 286 -0.59 5.22 -9.78
C VAL A 286 0.38 6.06 -8.95
N TRP A 287 0.08 6.18 -7.67
CA TRP A 287 0.86 6.89 -6.68
C TRP A 287 1.22 5.96 -5.54
N TYR A 288 2.31 6.26 -4.84
CA TYR A 288 2.67 5.53 -3.64
C TYR A 288 3.27 6.42 -2.57
N SER A 289 3.20 5.96 -1.32
CA SER A 289 3.89 6.56 -0.18
C SER A 289 5.11 5.72 0.21
N GLU A 290 6.17 6.41 0.63
CA GLU A 290 7.44 5.83 1.06
C GLU A 290 7.74 6.22 2.51
N ASN A 291 8.19 5.27 3.32
CA ASN A 291 8.59 5.52 4.70
C ASN A 291 10.02 6.07 4.76
N GLN A 292 10.28 6.97 5.73
CA GLN A 292 11.64 7.40 6.05
C GLN A 292 12.55 6.20 6.33
N GLY A 293 13.82 6.35 5.97
CA GLY A 293 14.86 5.37 6.23
C GLY A 293 16.15 5.70 5.50
N GLU A 294 16.98 4.72 5.27
CA GLU A 294 18.19 4.86 4.47
C GLU A 294 17.82 5.26 3.04
N TYR A 295 18.52 6.23 2.51
CA TYR A 295 18.28 6.86 1.19
C TYR A 295 16.90 7.52 1.05
N VAL A 296 16.15 7.60 2.13
CA VAL A 296 14.83 8.25 2.24
C VAL A 296 14.87 9.20 3.43
N GLY A 297 15.35 10.42 3.24
CA GLY A 297 15.61 11.39 4.32
C GLY A 297 14.38 11.78 5.13
N THR A 298 13.19 11.71 4.56
CA THR A 298 11.89 11.81 5.24
C THR A 298 10.84 11.01 4.46
N SER A 299 9.70 10.70 5.06
CA SER A 299 8.59 10.05 4.35
C SER A 299 8.11 10.87 3.15
N LYS A 300 7.61 10.23 2.11
CA LYS A 300 7.38 10.87 0.80
C LYS A 300 6.13 10.34 0.10
N ILE A 301 5.61 11.13 -0.85
CA ILE A 301 4.58 10.69 -1.80
C ILE A 301 5.13 10.89 -3.22
N PHE A 302 4.99 9.85 -4.04
CA PHE A 302 5.47 9.82 -5.43
C PHE A 302 4.37 9.46 -6.42
N VAL A 303 4.56 9.86 -7.68
CA VAL A 303 3.88 9.26 -8.83
C VAL A 303 4.74 8.14 -9.38
N LEU A 304 4.17 6.95 -9.57
CA LEU A 304 4.88 5.82 -10.19
C LEU A 304 4.99 6.00 -11.70
N LYS A 305 6.21 5.91 -12.21
CA LYS A 305 6.53 5.97 -13.64
C LYS A 305 7.23 4.70 -14.10
N LYS A 306 6.96 4.27 -15.32
CA LYS A 306 7.66 3.13 -15.92
C LYS A 306 9.15 3.42 -16.03
N GLY A 307 9.98 2.49 -15.52
CA GLY A 307 11.45 2.62 -15.50
C GLY A 307 11.98 3.63 -14.47
N GLY A 308 11.11 4.19 -13.59
CA GLY A 308 11.52 5.16 -12.57
C GLY A 308 12.36 4.51 -11.46
N PHE A 309 13.42 5.20 -11.05
CA PHE A 309 14.23 4.88 -9.88
C PHE A 309 13.88 5.81 -8.72
N TYR A 310 13.52 5.25 -7.56
CA TYR A 310 12.96 6.01 -6.44
C TYR A 310 13.92 6.22 -5.27
N GLY A 311 15.19 5.82 -5.43
CA GLY A 311 16.28 6.28 -4.59
C GLY A 311 17.05 5.21 -3.83
N HIS A 312 16.45 4.08 -3.44
CA HIS A 312 17.20 3.08 -2.67
C HIS A 312 18.02 2.16 -3.58
N PRO A 313 19.38 2.17 -3.49
CA PRO A 313 20.23 1.47 -4.43
C PRO A 313 20.20 -0.06 -4.30
N ALA A 314 19.76 -0.63 -3.17
CA ALA A 314 19.74 -2.08 -2.99
C ALA A 314 18.86 -2.82 -4.00
N SER A 315 17.81 -2.20 -4.55
CA SER A 315 16.95 -2.80 -5.56
C SER A 315 17.61 -2.93 -6.94
N LEU A 316 18.73 -2.23 -7.17
CA LEU A 316 19.42 -2.19 -8.45
C LEU A 316 20.17 -3.49 -8.79
N VAL A 317 20.37 -4.37 -7.80
CA VAL A 317 21.01 -5.70 -8.01
C VAL A 317 20.19 -6.62 -8.91
N ASP A 318 18.87 -6.34 -9.04
CA ASP A 318 17.98 -7.12 -9.91
C ASP A 318 17.90 -6.56 -11.34
N LEU A 319 18.62 -5.48 -11.64
CA LEU A 319 18.76 -5.00 -13.04
C LEU A 319 19.61 -5.97 -13.86
N PRO A 320 19.31 -6.17 -15.14
CA PRO A 320 20.06 -7.06 -16.00
C PRO A 320 21.57 -6.77 -16.00
N GLY A 321 22.37 -7.79 -15.67
CA GLY A 321 23.83 -7.69 -15.64
C GLY A 321 24.43 -7.06 -14.38
N MET A 322 23.60 -6.64 -13.42
CA MET A 322 24.06 -6.10 -12.14
C MET A 322 24.27 -7.20 -11.11
N THR A 323 25.19 -6.94 -10.21
CA THR A 323 25.49 -7.75 -9.02
C THR A 323 25.70 -6.81 -7.83
N PRO A 324 25.73 -7.34 -6.58
CA PRO A 324 26.07 -6.53 -5.42
C PRO A 324 27.37 -5.71 -5.51
N ASP A 325 28.35 -6.20 -6.28
CA ASP A 325 29.66 -5.59 -6.43
C ASP A 325 29.75 -4.64 -7.65
N SER A 326 28.67 -4.45 -8.39
CA SER A 326 28.66 -3.58 -9.57
C SER A 326 28.83 -2.11 -9.17
N PRO A 327 29.86 -1.41 -9.66
CA PRO A 327 30.10 -0.01 -9.29
C PRO A 327 29.02 0.95 -9.83
N GLU A 328 28.26 0.54 -10.84
CA GLU A 328 27.19 1.32 -11.46
C GLU A 328 26.00 1.58 -10.54
N ILE A 329 25.80 0.72 -9.53
CA ILE A 329 24.70 0.84 -8.55
C ILE A 329 25.11 1.58 -7.28
N ALA A 330 26.35 2.03 -7.17
CA ALA A 330 26.79 2.84 -6.03
C ALA A 330 26.00 4.15 -5.94
N TRP A 331 25.73 4.60 -4.72
CA TRP A 331 24.87 5.77 -4.49
C TRP A 331 25.34 7.04 -5.22
N ASP A 332 26.62 7.31 -5.25
CA ASP A 332 27.23 8.47 -5.96
C ASP A 332 27.01 8.42 -7.49
N LYS A 333 26.67 7.25 -8.05
CA LYS A 333 26.40 7.05 -9.49
C LYS A 333 24.92 7.14 -9.85
N VAL A 334 24.04 7.01 -8.85
CA VAL A 334 22.59 6.91 -9.09
C VAL A 334 21.77 7.98 -8.38
N ALA A 335 22.33 8.70 -7.43
CA ALA A 335 21.62 9.69 -6.63
C ALA A 335 20.93 10.79 -7.47
N ASP A 336 21.51 11.21 -8.57
CA ASP A 336 20.98 12.22 -9.48
C ASP A 336 19.92 11.68 -10.46
N LYS A 337 19.80 10.34 -10.57
CA LYS A 337 18.88 9.66 -11.48
C LYS A 337 17.52 9.37 -10.84
N ARG A 338 17.38 9.63 -9.53
CA ARG A 338 16.14 9.32 -8.82
C ARG A 338 14.98 10.20 -9.23
N GLU A 339 13.80 9.63 -9.23
CA GLU A 339 12.56 10.39 -9.33
C GLU A 339 12.36 11.25 -8.08
N TRP A 340 11.80 12.44 -8.27
CA TRP A 340 11.55 13.37 -7.18
C TRP A 340 10.14 13.19 -6.63
N PRO A 341 9.96 13.16 -5.28
CA PRO A 341 8.64 13.09 -4.68
C PRO A 341 7.81 14.34 -5.00
N VAL A 342 6.49 14.19 -4.99
CA VAL A 342 5.57 15.33 -5.09
C VAL A 342 5.40 16.01 -3.74
N ILE A 343 5.38 15.21 -2.67
CA ILE A 343 5.22 15.68 -1.30
C ILE A 343 6.31 15.05 -0.42
N LEU A 344 6.93 15.89 0.40
CA LEU A 344 7.73 15.50 1.56
C LEU A 344 6.86 15.58 2.81
N ILE A 345 6.90 14.54 3.63
CA ILE A 345 6.11 14.45 4.87
C ILE A 345 7.08 14.57 6.05
N PRO A 346 7.00 15.64 6.86
CA PRO A 346 7.90 15.81 8.01
C PRO A 346 7.78 14.65 9.01
N TYR A 347 8.86 13.87 9.12
CA TYR A 347 8.92 12.68 9.95
C TYR A 347 8.85 13.03 11.45
N GLY A 348 8.10 12.23 12.21
CA GLY A 348 7.92 12.44 13.64
C GLY A 348 6.99 13.60 14.00
N ILE A 349 6.78 14.56 13.09
CA ILE A 349 5.90 15.71 13.27
C ILE A 349 4.49 15.39 12.77
N VAL A 350 4.39 14.95 11.53
CA VAL A 350 3.09 14.70 10.87
C VAL A 350 2.84 13.22 10.66
N ALA A 351 3.83 12.49 10.17
CA ALA A 351 3.76 11.06 9.92
C ALA A 351 5.11 10.38 10.17
N ASN A 352 5.09 9.05 10.27
CA ASN A 352 6.28 8.20 10.34
C ASN A 352 6.21 7.09 9.28
N SER A 353 5.05 6.45 9.15
CA SER A 353 4.82 5.30 8.30
C SER A 353 3.51 5.50 7.52
N PRO A 354 3.54 6.34 6.45
CA PRO A 354 2.34 6.67 5.71
C PRO A 354 1.76 5.45 4.95
N GLY A 355 0.45 5.30 5.00
CA GLY A 355 -0.33 4.25 4.36
C GLY A 355 -0.80 4.59 2.95
N SER A 356 -1.86 3.93 2.50
CA SER A 356 -2.46 4.13 1.19
C SER A 356 -3.09 5.51 1.02
N LEU A 357 -3.17 5.92 -0.24
CA LEU A 357 -3.69 7.20 -0.66
C LEU A 357 -5.07 7.02 -1.31
N VAL A 358 -6.01 7.88 -0.95
CA VAL A 358 -7.34 7.90 -1.59
C VAL A 358 -7.75 9.34 -1.91
N TRP A 359 -8.38 9.56 -3.06
CA TRP A 359 -8.90 10.88 -3.45
C TRP A 359 -10.38 10.99 -3.11
N ASP A 360 -10.77 12.13 -2.55
CA ASP A 360 -12.20 12.44 -2.38
C ASP A 360 -12.88 12.56 -3.73
N THR A 361 -13.62 11.52 -4.09
CA THR A 361 -14.49 11.48 -5.28
C THR A 361 -15.97 11.60 -4.92
N THR A 362 -16.29 11.90 -3.67
CA THR A 362 -17.66 11.89 -3.12
C THR A 362 -18.52 13.06 -3.62
N LYS A 363 -17.94 13.99 -4.40
CA LYS A 363 -18.61 15.21 -4.91
C LYS A 363 -19.07 16.15 -3.77
N GLY A 364 -18.35 16.12 -2.64
CA GLY A 364 -18.60 16.97 -1.48
C GLY A 364 -19.48 16.37 -0.41
N LYS A 365 -19.73 15.05 -0.45
CA LYS A 365 -20.41 14.35 0.64
C LYS A 365 -19.50 14.10 1.86
N PHE A 366 -18.20 14.40 1.74
CA PHE A 366 -17.22 14.31 2.83
C PHE A 366 -16.71 15.70 3.29
N GLY A 367 -17.46 16.77 3.04
CA GLY A 367 -17.15 18.12 3.53
C GLY A 367 -16.49 19.04 2.50
N ALA A 368 -15.70 20.00 3.01
CA ALA A 368 -15.14 21.09 2.20
C ALA A 368 -13.96 20.71 1.31
N PHE A 369 -13.34 19.54 1.53
CA PHE A 369 -12.04 19.18 0.97
C PHE A 369 -12.12 18.35 -0.32
N ARG A 370 -13.03 18.74 -1.21
CA ARG A 370 -13.30 18.05 -2.49
C ARG A 370 -12.06 17.89 -3.33
N ASN A 371 -11.92 16.73 -3.94
CA ASN A 371 -10.83 16.35 -4.84
C ASN A 371 -9.43 16.30 -4.20
N GLN A 372 -9.33 16.49 -2.89
CA GLN A 372 -8.06 16.33 -2.19
C GLN A 372 -7.73 14.85 -1.99
N MET A 373 -6.46 14.57 -1.85
CA MET A 373 -5.97 13.27 -1.45
C MET A 373 -6.02 13.17 0.08
N PHE A 374 -6.42 12.01 0.58
CA PHE A 374 -6.31 11.64 1.99
C PHE A 374 -5.30 10.50 2.15
N ILE A 375 -4.51 10.58 3.20
CA ILE A 375 -3.48 9.59 3.52
C ILE A 375 -3.43 9.39 5.03
N GLY A 376 -3.37 8.12 5.46
CA GLY A 376 -3.19 7.77 6.86
C GLY A 376 -1.74 7.57 7.24
N ASP A 377 -1.48 7.50 8.55
CA ASP A 377 -0.18 7.11 9.09
C ASP A 377 -0.34 6.02 10.15
N GLN A 378 0.47 4.97 10.05
CA GLN A 378 0.43 3.85 10.98
C GLN A 378 0.89 4.28 12.37
N THR A 379 2.04 4.91 12.49
CA THR A 379 2.65 5.24 13.78
C THR A 379 1.89 6.34 14.52
N GLN A 380 1.55 7.42 13.83
CA GLN A 380 0.87 8.56 14.45
C GLN A 380 -0.63 8.31 14.69
N SER A 381 -1.22 7.26 14.09
CA SER A 381 -2.66 6.95 14.16
C SER A 381 -3.50 8.17 13.79
N ASN A 382 -3.19 8.74 12.63
CA ASN A 382 -3.79 9.97 12.13
C ASN A 382 -4.19 9.88 10.66
N LEU A 383 -4.89 10.89 10.21
CA LEU A 383 -5.25 11.10 8.80
C LEU A 383 -4.84 12.51 8.39
N MET A 384 -4.24 12.64 7.22
CA MET A 384 -3.78 13.89 6.63
C MET A 384 -4.51 14.16 5.31
N ARG A 385 -4.51 15.43 4.88
CA ARG A 385 -4.97 15.85 3.57
C ARG A 385 -3.81 16.38 2.74
N VAL A 386 -3.91 16.22 1.43
CA VAL A 386 -2.88 16.69 0.49
C VAL A 386 -3.55 17.40 -0.68
N THR A 387 -3.00 18.56 -1.05
CA THR A 387 -3.29 19.25 -2.31
C THR A 387 -2.05 19.26 -3.19
N THR A 388 -2.23 19.11 -4.48
CA THR A 388 -1.13 19.16 -5.47
C THR A 388 -1.44 20.15 -6.56
N GLU A 389 -0.37 20.73 -7.11
CA GLU A 389 -0.43 21.61 -8.28
C GLU A 389 0.76 21.35 -9.20
N THR A 390 0.64 21.81 -10.44
CA THR A 390 1.76 21.75 -11.40
C THR A 390 2.26 23.16 -11.66
N VAL A 391 3.49 23.43 -11.24
CA VAL A 391 4.14 24.73 -11.44
C VAL A 391 5.34 24.57 -12.38
N ASN A 392 5.31 25.25 -13.51
CA ASN A 392 6.37 25.19 -14.53
C ASN A 392 6.78 23.74 -14.89
N GLY A 393 5.76 22.86 -15.08
CA GLY A 393 5.94 21.46 -15.46
C GLY A 393 6.38 20.52 -14.33
N LYS A 394 6.48 21.02 -13.08
CA LYS A 394 6.81 20.20 -11.91
C LYS A 394 5.61 20.07 -10.99
N GLU A 395 5.25 18.84 -10.63
CA GLU A 395 4.24 18.56 -9.61
C GLU A 395 4.83 18.80 -8.22
N GLN A 396 4.09 19.50 -7.40
CA GLN A 396 4.41 19.87 -6.03
C GLN A 396 3.10 20.13 -5.26
N GLY A 397 3.16 20.45 -3.96
CA GLY A 397 1.94 20.72 -3.22
C GLY A 397 2.12 20.78 -1.72
N ALA A 398 1.02 20.75 -1.01
CA ALA A 398 0.99 20.90 0.44
C ALA A 398 0.26 19.75 1.15
N LEU A 399 0.70 19.46 2.35
CA LEU A 399 0.13 18.49 3.26
C LEU A 399 -0.41 19.21 4.50
N TYR A 400 -1.56 18.74 5.01
CA TYR A 400 -2.27 19.30 6.15
C TYR A 400 -2.64 18.20 7.13
N PRO A 401 -2.39 18.33 8.44
CA PRO A 401 -3.04 17.50 9.46
C PRO A 401 -4.57 17.59 9.33
N PHE A 402 -5.27 16.50 9.64
CA PHE A 402 -6.72 16.49 9.52
C PHE A 402 -7.40 15.84 10.73
N ILE A 403 -7.17 14.57 11.01
CA ILE A 403 -7.73 13.84 12.16
C ILE A 403 -6.60 13.15 12.90
N SER A 404 -6.63 13.15 14.23
CA SER A 404 -5.67 12.45 15.09
C SER A 404 -6.37 11.74 16.24
N GLY A 405 -5.63 10.88 16.96
CA GLY A 405 -6.19 10.11 18.07
C GLY A 405 -7.12 8.99 17.62
N LEU A 406 -6.85 8.42 16.45
CA LEU A 406 -7.53 7.22 15.96
C LEU A 406 -7.08 5.98 16.74
N GLU A 407 -7.91 4.94 16.78
CA GLU A 407 -7.72 3.76 17.65
C GLU A 407 -6.46 2.97 17.35
N SER A 408 -6.01 2.94 16.10
CA SER A 408 -4.79 2.26 15.66
C SER A 408 -4.17 2.95 14.46
N GLY A 409 -3.08 2.42 13.93
CA GLY A 409 -2.36 2.95 12.78
C GLY A 409 -3.15 2.85 11.49
N VAL A 410 -3.32 3.97 10.78
CA VAL A 410 -4.17 4.06 9.58
C VAL A 410 -3.39 3.63 8.34
N MET A 411 -3.82 2.54 7.70
CA MET A 411 -3.15 1.99 6.52
C MET A 411 -4.00 2.02 5.26
N ARG A 412 -5.32 1.81 5.35
CA ARG A 412 -6.18 1.61 4.16
C ARG A 412 -7.46 2.45 4.25
N PRO A 413 -7.43 3.71 3.78
CA PRO A 413 -8.62 4.54 3.66
C PRO A 413 -9.37 4.21 2.36
N VAL A 414 -10.71 4.15 2.41
CA VAL A 414 -11.60 3.93 1.26
C VAL A 414 -12.89 4.72 1.43
N PHE A 415 -13.29 5.50 0.43
CA PHE A 415 -14.59 6.18 0.43
C PHE A 415 -15.73 5.22 0.13
N LEU A 416 -16.78 5.26 0.95
CA LEU A 416 -18.02 4.52 0.74
C LEU A 416 -18.99 5.30 -0.17
N PRO A 417 -19.99 4.63 -0.78
CA PRO A 417 -20.96 5.28 -1.69
C PRO A 417 -21.78 6.39 -1.05
N ASP A 418 -21.99 6.34 0.26
CA ASP A 418 -22.67 7.39 1.01
C ASP A 418 -21.82 8.64 1.26
N GLY A 419 -20.54 8.59 0.95
CA GLY A 419 -19.57 9.66 1.10
C GLY A 419 -18.73 9.58 2.37
N SER A 420 -18.98 8.65 3.27
CA SER A 420 -18.16 8.44 4.46
C SER A 420 -16.81 7.78 4.09
N LEU A 421 -15.81 7.91 4.97
CA LEU A 421 -14.48 7.33 4.81
C LEU A 421 -14.29 6.17 5.78
N LEU A 422 -14.15 4.97 5.25
CA LEU A 422 -13.79 3.77 6.02
C LEU A 422 -12.27 3.63 6.04
N ILE A 423 -11.69 3.35 7.22
CA ILE A 423 -10.25 3.21 7.42
C ILE A 423 -9.92 1.87 8.05
N GLY A 424 -9.02 1.13 7.41
CA GLY A 424 -8.44 -0.09 7.94
C GLY A 424 -7.13 0.19 8.66
N GLN A 425 -6.93 -0.42 9.82
CA GLN A 425 -5.93 -0.03 10.78
C GLN A 425 -5.15 -1.21 11.35
N THR A 426 -3.86 -0.98 11.66
CA THR A 426 -2.97 -1.93 12.35
C THR A 426 -1.93 -1.21 13.19
N GLY A 427 -1.64 -1.76 14.36
CA GLY A 427 -0.49 -1.38 15.20
C GLY A 427 0.54 -2.51 15.31
N ARG A 428 0.32 -3.63 14.59
CA ARG A 428 1.24 -4.76 14.64
C ARG A 428 2.42 -4.53 13.69
N GLY A 429 3.60 -4.82 14.20
CA GLY A 429 4.85 -4.72 13.46
C GLY A 429 5.55 -3.37 13.62
N TRP A 430 4.81 -2.32 13.85
CA TRP A 430 5.34 -1.00 14.20
C TRP A 430 4.38 -0.32 15.18
N GLN A 431 4.89 0.42 16.14
CA GLN A 431 4.07 1.03 17.18
C GLN A 431 3.04 2.01 16.59
N ALA A 432 1.82 1.97 17.11
CA ALA A 432 0.75 2.91 16.79
C ALA A 432 0.33 3.68 18.05
N LYS A 433 0.24 5.00 17.97
CA LYS A 433 -0.14 5.87 19.11
C LYS A 433 -1.54 5.59 19.64
N GLY A 434 -2.45 5.10 18.79
CA GLY A 434 -3.83 4.77 19.18
C GLY A 434 -3.96 3.61 20.17
N GLY A 435 -2.93 2.79 20.31
CA GLY A 435 -2.82 1.75 21.34
C GLY A 435 -3.54 0.43 21.02
N HIS A 436 -4.49 0.40 20.10
CA HIS A 436 -5.11 -0.84 19.66
C HIS A 436 -4.20 -1.56 18.64
N VAL A 437 -4.15 -2.89 18.71
CA VAL A 437 -3.37 -3.69 17.75
C VAL A 437 -4.01 -3.66 16.36
N ALA A 438 -5.31 -3.60 16.29
CA ALA A 438 -6.07 -3.47 15.05
C ALA A 438 -7.39 -2.73 15.30
N SER A 439 -7.90 -2.06 14.29
CA SER A 439 -9.24 -1.48 14.29
C SER A 439 -9.75 -1.28 12.85
N MET A 440 -11.04 -1.05 12.71
CA MET A 440 -11.67 -0.57 11.50
C MET A 440 -12.70 0.49 11.89
N GLN A 441 -12.45 1.74 11.45
CA GLN A 441 -13.29 2.87 11.83
C GLN A 441 -13.88 3.55 10.60
N ARG A 442 -15.03 4.18 10.75
CA ARG A 442 -15.72 4.94 9.72
C ARG A 442 -15.90 6.38 10.16
N ILE A 443 -15.50 7.31 9.33
CA ILE A 443 -15.60 8.76 9.54
C ILE A 443 -16.76 9.28 8.70
N VAL A 444 -17.69 9.97 9.34
CA VAL A 444 -18.93 10.48 8.74
C VAL A 444 -19.00 11.99 8.91
N TRP A 445 -19.30 12.73 7.84
CA TRP A 445 -19.60 14.15 7.90
C TRP A 445 -21.12 14.38 8.00
N ASP A 446 -21.55 15.38 8.78
CA ASP A 446 -22.96 15.68 9.05
C ASP A 446 -23.72 16.32 7.86
N GLY A 447 -23.02 16.58 6.75
CA GLY A 447 -23.58 17.15 5.54
C GLY A 447 -23.73 18.67 5.53
N LYS A 448 -23.36 19.38 6.61
CA LYS A 448 -23.61 20.82 6.75
C LYS A 448 -22.50 21.63 7.42
N THR A 449 -21.89 21.13 8.49
CA THR A 449 -20.95 21.90 9.29
C THR A 449 -19.57 21.95 8.62
N ILE A 450 -19.05 23.14 8.39
CA ILE A 450 -17.71 23.36 7.85
C ILE A 450 -16.93 24.19 8.88
N GLU A 451 -15.98 23.54 9.54
CA GLU A 451 -15.05 24.22 10.44
C GLU A 451 -14.08 25.11 9.65
N PRO A 452 -13.73 26.32 10.16
CA PRO A 452 -12.66 27.12 9.59
C PRO A 452 -11.34 26.35 9.52
N ALA A 453 -10.74 26.26 8.33
CA ALA A 453 -9.52 25.51 8.08
C ALA A 453 -8.73 26.08 6.89
N LEU A 454 -7.45 25.72 6.80
CA LEU A 454 -6.68 25.84 5.57
C LEU A 454 -7.21 24.84 4.55
N GLN A 455 -7.80 25.34 3.46
CA GLN A 455 -8.32 24.51 2.37
C GLN A 455 -7.21 24.09 1.41
N SER A 456 -6.35 25.05 1.01
CA SER A 456 -5.19 24.80 0.16
C SER A 456 -4.10 25.83 0.37
N MET A 457 -2.89 25.49 -0.06
CA MET A 457 -1.73 26.37 -0.17
C MET A 457 -1.12 26.18 -1.55
N SER A 458 -0.85 27.26 -2.25
CA SER A 458 -0.29 27.29 -3.61
C SER A 458 0.88 28.24 -3.69
N ALA A 459 1.88 27.93 -4.53
CA ALA A 459 3.03 28.79 -4.73
C ALA A 459 2.68 29.98 -5.63
N THR A 460 3.28 31.15 -5.32
CA THR A 460 3.28 32.33 -6.18
C THR A 460 4.71 32.60 -6.69
N HIS A 461 4.92 33.70 -7.38
CA HIS A 461 6.26 34.07 -7.88
C HIS A 461 7.25 34.39 -6.74
N ASN A 462 6.75 34.82 -5.58
CA ASN A 462 7.58 35.24 -4.44
C ASN A 462 7.04 34.83 -3.07
N GLY A 463 6.21 33.79 -3.01
CA GLY A 463 5.63 33.33 -1.75
C GLY A 463 4.49 32.36 -1.97
N PHE A 464 3.39 32.53 -1.21
CA PHE A 464 2.30 31.56 -1.19
C PHE A 464 0.92 32.24 -1.10
N THR A 465 -0.06 31.55 -1.63
CA THR A 465 -1.48 31.84 -1.43
C THR A 465 -2.10 30.74 -0.57
N LEU A 466 -2.76 31.14 0.52
CA LEU A 466 -3.52 30.27 1.40
C LEU A 466 -5.01 30.47 1.13
N GLN A 467 -5.74 29.41 0.82
CA GLN A 467 -7.19 29.41 0.70
C GLN A 467 -7.79 28.89 2.01
N LEU A 468 -8.84 29.56 2.51
CA LEU A 468 -9.56 29.23 3.74
C LEU A 468 -10.95 28.69 3.42
N THR A 469 -11.49 27.82 4.29
CA THR A 469 -12.87 27.33 4.20
C THR A 469 -13.88 28.39 4.66
N ALA A 470 -13.49 29.28 5.56
CA ALA A 470 -14.32 30.36 6.13
C ALA A 470 -13.64 31.74 6.01
N PRO A 471 -14.37 32.84 6.00
CA PRO A 471 -13.80 34.18 5.96
C PRO A 471 -13.15 34.55 7.30
N LEU A 472 -12.04 35.27 7.23
CA LEU A 472 -11.43 35.90 8.41
C LEU A 472 -12.36 36.95 9.02
N ASN A 473 -12.29 37.15 10.34
CA ASN A 473 -13.01 38.22 11.04
C ASN A 473 -12.73 39.61 10.42
N ALA A 474 -13.72 40.49 10.45
CA ALA A 474 -13.65 41.80 9.82
C ALA A 474 -12.51 42.67 10.38
N ASP A 475 -12.16 42.51 11.65
CA ASP A 475 -11.10 43.27 12.35
C ASP A 475 -9.68 42.73 12.08
N ILE A 476 -9.52 41.61 11.38
CA ILE A 476 -8.23 41.08 10.99
C ILE A 476 -7.71 41.84 9.77
N ASN A 477 -6.71 42.68 9.97
CA ASN A 477 -5.94 43.33 8.91
C ASN A 477 -4.60 42.63 8.66
N ALA A 478 -3.82 43.11 7.70
CA ALA A 478 -2.52 42.51 7.34
C ALA A 478 -1.51 42.53 8.51
N GLU A 479 -1.49 43.61 9.30
CA GLU A 479 -0.58 43.76 10.46
C GLU A 479 -0.92 42.76 11.56
N LYS A 480 -2.18 42.65 11.96
CA LYS A 480 -2.66 41.69 12.94
C LYS A 480 -2.43 40.26 12.46
N LEU A 481 -2.70 39.98 11.18
CA LEU A 481 -2.48 38.67 10.61
C LEU A 481 -0.99 38.30 10.59
N ASN A 482 -0.09 39.25 10.30
CA ASN A 482 1.35 39.01 10.31
C ASN A 482 1.87 38.58 11.71
N SER A 483 1.25 39.04 12.78
CA SER A 483 1.59 38.62 14.14
C SER A 483 1.08 37.22 14.51
N LEU A 484 0.16 36.66 13.71
CA LEU A 484 -0.48 35.37 13.93
C LEU A 484 0.00 34.28 12.96
N ILE A 485 0.83 34.65 11.97
CA ILE A 485 1.42 33.71 11.01
C ILE A 485 2.90 33.49 11.35
N THR A 486 3.28 32.22 11.43
CA THR A 486 4.69 31.82 11.43
C THR A 486 4.98 31.07 10.15
N LEU A 487 6.12 31.34 9.52
CA LEU A 487 6.56 30.65 8.32
C LEU A 487 8.04 30.31 8.48
N ASP A 488 8.36 29.01 8.48
CA ASP A 488 9.71 28.48 8.52
C ASP A 488 9.94 27.50 7.36
N SER A 489 11.21 27.22 7.05
CA SER A 489 11.54 26.32 5.94
C SER A 489 12.80 25.52 6.22
N TRP A 490 12.95 24.37 5.55
CA TRP A 490 14.11 23.47 5.64
C TRP A 490 14.20 22.51 4.46
N VAL A 491 15.28 21.77 4.37
CA VAL A 491 15.48 20.69 3.40
C VAL A 491 15.86 19.40 4.13
N TYR A 492 15.65 18.27 3.45
CA TYR A 492 16.16 16.97 3.86
C TYR A 492 17.24 16.48 2.90
N ARG A 493 18.09 15.58 3.36
CA ARG A 493 19.12 14.91 2.57
C ARG A 493 18.79 13.42 2.45
N ASP A 494 18.79 12.89 1.26
CA ASP A 494 18.75 11.45 1.01
C ASP A 494 20.19 10.93 0.97
N ALA A 495 20.54 10.07 1.92
CA ALA A 495 21.87 9.47 2.08
C ALA A 495 21.75 8.08 2.67
N ALA A 496 22.86 7.37 2.82
CA ALA A 496 22.89 6.04 3.42
C ALA A 496 22.45 6.00 4.91
N ASP A 497 22.50 7.15 5.59
CA ASP A 497 22.02 7.28 6.95
C ASP A 497 20.49 7.11 7.03
N TYR A 498 20.00 6.63 8.17
CA TYR A 498 18.57 6.48 8.42
C TYR A 498 17.92 7.84 8.65
N GLY A 499 17.18 8.33 7.66
CA GLY A 499 16.51 9.62 7.72
C GLY A 499 17.49 10.80 7.59
N SER A 500 16.97 12.00 7.83
CA SER A 500 17.70 13.25 7.80
C SER A 500 17.16 14.23 8.83
N ASP A 501 18.04 15.01 9.42
CA ASP A 501 17.64 16.20 10.16
C ASP A 501 17.02 17.25 9.23
N GLU A 502 16.32 18.21 9.81
CA GLU A 502 15.82 19.41 9.14
C GLU A 502 17.00 20.37 8.89
N LEU A 503 17.63 20.26 7.71
CA LEU A 503 18.84 21.00 7.36
C LEU A 503 18.49 22.41 6.88
N GLY A 504 19.30 23.39 7.26
CA GLY A 504 19.13 24.80 6.87
C GLY A 504 17.77 25.36 7.30
N LYS A 505 17.31 24.98 8.49
CA LYS A 505 16.06 25.48 9.04
C LYS A 505 16.15 26.97 9.31
N ALA A 506 15.24 27.74 8.75
CA ALA A 506 15.21 29.21 8.86
C ALA A 506 13.77 29.70 9.04
N MET A 507 13.64 30.78 9.81
CA MET A 507 12.39 31.57 9.86
C MET A 507 12.36 32.48 8.65
N GLU A 508 11.31 32.43 7.86
CA GLU A 508 11.14 33.22 6.66
C GLU A 508 10.62 34.63 6.98
N ARG A 509 11.24 35.63 6.37
CA ARG A 509 10.80 37.02 6.56
C ARG A 509 9.66 37.36 5.60
N ILE A 510 8.48 37.53 6.15
CA ILE A 510 7.31 38.00 5.43
C ILE A 510 7.47 39.51 5.15
N THR A 511 7.35 39.92 3.89
CA THR A 511 7.43 41.31 3.45
C THR A 511 6.09 41.95 3.16
N ASN A 512 5.11 41.14 2.77
CA ASN A 512 3.76 41.62 2.51
C ASN A 512 2.72 40.52 2.77
N ILE A 513 1.58 40.94 3.29
CA ILE A 513 0.37 40.12 3.40
C ILE A 513 -0.78 40.88 2.76
N SER A 514 -1.53 40.20 1.90
CA SER A 514 -2.80 40.72 1.38
C SER A 514 -3.95 39.75 1.66
N ILE A 515 -5.11 40.31 1.94
CA ILE A 515 -6.35 39.57 2.21
C ILE A 515 -7.34 39.87 1.09
N SER A 516 -7.94 38.85 0.51
CA SER A 516 -8.95 38.99 -0.55
C SER A 516 -10.20 39.69 -0.05
N LYS A 517 -11.02 40.23 -0.98
CA LYS A 517 -12.25 40.95 -0.64
C LYS A 517 -13.27 40.06 0.10
N ASP A 518 -13.35 38.78 -0.24
CA ASP A 518 -14.22 37.80 0.42
C ASP A 518 -13.61 37.25 1.72
N ARG A 519 -12.36 37.69 2.06
CA ARG A 519 -11.61 37.34 3.27
C ARG A 519 -11.30 35.84 3.43
N LYS A 520 -11.39 35.11 2.34
CA LYS A 520 -11.07 33.65 2.31
C LYS A 520 -9.71 33.32 1.70
N GLN A 521 -8.98 34.32 1.22
CA GLN A 521 -7.66 34.11 0.64
C GLN A 521 -6.65 35.05 1.31
N ILE A 522 -5.49 34.49 1.67
CA ILE A 522 -4.34 35.19 2.19
C ILE A 522 -3.21 34.99 1.20
N THR A 523 -2.60 36.07 0.70
CA THR A 523 -1.38 35.99 -0.09
C THR A 523 -0.21 36.53 0.73
N ILE A 524 0.85 35.75 0.83
CA ILE A 524 2.06 36.03 1.60
C ILE A 524 3.21 36.21 0.60
N SER A 525 3.94 37.34 0.70
CA SER A 525 5.20 37.54 -0.04
C SER A 525 6.39 37.46 0.93
N LEU A 526 7.47 36.83 0.51
CA LEU A 526 8.69 36.64 1.26
C LEU A 526 9.79 37.57 0.75
N ALA A 527 10.77 37.88 1.63
CA ALA A 527 11.88 38.75 1.30
C ALA A 527 12.84 38.10 0.31
N GLU A 528 13.13 36.85 0.57
CA GLU A 528 14.01 36.01 -0.24
C GLU A 528 13.36 34.65 -0.35
N LEU A 529 13.31 34.10 -1.54
CA LEU A 529 12.92 32.72 -1.76
C LEU A 529 14.20 31.94 -2.07
N GLU A 530 14.66 31.18 -1.10
CA GLU A 530 15.75 30.25 -1.37
C GLU A 530 15.27 29.20 -2.38
N HIS A 531 15.92 29.17 -3.53
CA HIS A 531 15.77 28.06 -4.44
C HIS A 531 16.11 26.77 -3.71
N PRO A 532 15.32 25.70 -3.88
CA PRO A 532 15.72 24.40 -3.39
C PRO A 532 17.12 24.12 -3.91
N SER A 533 18.05 23.88 -3.02
CA SER A 533 19.42 23.59 -3.39
C SER A 533 19.45 22.37 -4.31
N VAL A 534 20.17 22.47 -5.42
CA VAL A 534 20.25 21.45 -6.46
C VAL A 534 21.33 20.40 -6.15
N HIS A 535 21.71 20.22 -4.90
CA HIS A 535 22.66 19.17 -4.54
C HIS A 535 21.97 17.79 -4.77
N PRO A 536 22.63 16.82 -5.44
CA PRO A 536 22.03 15.52 -5.76
C PRO A 536 21.43 14.77 -4.56
N GLN A 537 21.94 15.00 -3.36
CA GLN A 537 21.46 14.37 -2.14
C GLN A 537 20.35 15.16 -1.43
N GLN A 538 20.09 16.40 -1.82
CA GLN A 538 19.04 17.22 -1.22
C GLN A 538 17.71 17.03 -1.92
N THR A 539 16.64 17.14 -1.15
CA THR A 539 15.27 17.12 -1.66
C THR A 539 14.76 18.54 -1.92
N ALA A 540 13.47 18.67 -2.24
CA ALA A 540 12.79 19.96 -2.27
C ALA A 540 12.86 20.66 -0.91
N ARG A 541 12.66 21.98 -0.90
CA ARG A 541 12.52 22.75 0.31
C ARG A 541 11.08 22.64 0.82
N ILE A 542 10.91 22.37 2.09
CA ILE A 542 9.61 22.47 2.76
C ILE A 542 9.44 23.87 3.29
N TYR A 543 8.25 24.45 3.07
CA TYR A 543 7.78 25.67 3.71
C TYR A 543 6.59 25.32 4.61
N HIS A 544 6.78 25.54 5.89
CA HIS A 544 5.76 25.29 6.91
C HIS A 544 5.09 26.58 7.32
N VAL A 545 3.78 26.67 7.08
CA VAL A 545 2.95 27.75 7.55
C VAL A 545 2.17 27.30 8.78
N LEU A 546 2.25 28.11 9.84
CA LEU A 546 1.44 27.97 11.03
C LEU A 546 0.59 29.21 11.20
N LEU A 547 -0.73 29.04 11.23
CA LEU A 547 -1.68 30.05 11.66
C LEU A 547 -2.08 29.83 13.12
N ASN A 548 -1.74 30.78 13.98
CA ASN A 548 -2.23 30.83 15.37
C ASN A 548 -3.64 31.43 15.38
N ASN A 549 -4.62 30.63 15.75
CA ASN A 549 -6.00 30.81 15.36
C ASN A 549 -6.89 31.56 16.38
N GLN A 550 -6.45 31.86 17.59
CA GLN A 550 -7.31 32.28 18.71
C GLN A 550 -8.26 33.46 18.43
N GLN A 551 -8.14 34.15 17.31
CA GLN A 551 -8.98 35.31 16.96
C GLN A 551 -9.27 35.46 15.46
N LEU A 552 -8.89 34.51 14.64
CA LEU A 552 -8.99 34.67 13.18
C LEU A 552 -10.41 34.56 12.64
N PHE A 553 -11.27 33.78 13.29
CA PHE A 553 -12.60 33.44 12.81
C PHE A 553 -13.68 33.73 13.86
N SER A 554 -14.90 33.97 13.42
CA SER A 554 -16.07 34.16 14.30
C SER A 554 -16.58 32.85 14.88
N GLU A 555 -16.30 31.73 14.23
CA GLU A 555 -16.68 30.40 14.66
C GLU A 555 -15.49 29.70 15.34
N ALA A 556 -15.80 28.72 16.18
CA ALA A 556 -14.77 27.89 16.77
C ALA A 556 -13.94 27.18 15.69
N ALA A 557 -12.64 27.25 15.83
CA ALA A 557 -11.69 26.68 14.91
C ALA A 557 -10.52 26.05 15.68
N PRO A 558 -9.74 25.14 15.09
CA PRO A 558 -8.58 24.56 15.75
C PRO A 558 -7.62 25.65 16.23
N MET A 559 -7.01 25.47 17.39
CA MET A 559 -6.08 26.48 17.94
C MET A 559 -4.91 26.79 17.02
N GLN A 560 -4.50 25.82 16.20
CA GLN A 560 -3.39 25.95 15.26
C GLN A 560 -3.76 25.26 13.93
N MET A 561 -3.41 25.91 12.84
CA MET A 561 -3.54 25.34 11.48
C MET A 561 -2.18 25.27 10.82
N HIS A 562 -1.79 24.07 10.40
CA HIS A 562 -0.53 23.80 9.76
C HIS A 562 -0.69 23.46 8.30
N ALA A 563 0.22 23.97 7.46
CA ALA A 563 0.43 23.52 6.08
C ALA A 563 1.91 23.33 5.82
N TYR A 564 2.29 22.21 5.21
CA TYR A 564 3.67 21.86 4.83
C TYR A 564 3.75 21.77 3.32
N TYR A 565 4.31 22.81 2.69
CA TYR A 565 4.42 22.89 1.24
C TYR A 565 5.77 22.40 0.74
N THR A 566 5.77 21.44 -0.16
CA THR A 566 6.97 20.92 -0.84
C THR A 566 7.22 21.76 -2.09
N LEU A 567 8.28 22.56 -2.11
CA LEU A 567 8.59 23.51 -3.18
C LEU A 567 9.74 23.04 -4.07
N TYR A 568 9.49 22.99 -5.38
CA TYR A 568 10.49 22.79 -6.43
C TYR A 568 10.62 24.01 -7.34
N LYS A 569 9.50 24.62 -7.68
CA LYS A 569 9.41 25.72 -8.64
C LYS A 569 8.45 26.79 -8.14
N PHE A 570 8.82 28.05 -8.36
CA PHE A 570 7.92 29.18 -8.16
C PHE A 570 7.03 29.40 -9.38
N ALA A 571 5.83 29.91 -9.18
CA ALA A 571 5.01 30.41 -10.27
C ALA A 571 5.72 31.59 -10.96
N LYS A 572 5.48 31.75 -12.26
CA LYS A 572 6.02 32.87 -13.03
C LYS A 572 5.27 34.16 -12.73
#